data_cc4879c2053a2590cac32e7ef4cc673e
#
_entry.id   cc4879c2053a2590cac32e7ef4cc673e
#
_cell.length_a   1.000
_cell.length_b   1.000
_cell.length_c   1.000
_cell.angle_alpha   90.00
_cell.angle_beta   90.00
_cell.angle_gamma   90.00
#
_symmetry.space_group_name_H-M   'P 1'
#
loop_
_entity.id
_entity.type
_entity.pdbx_description
1 polymer ?
#
loop_
_entity_poly.entity_id
_entity_poly.type
_entity_poly.pdbx_seq_one_letter_code
_entity_poly.pdbx_strand_id
1 'polypeptide(L)'
;MNKKYKPVIAVAVLVILVAILGIVTHVVMKYIPSSEKMDLNEYYGEMADGEIALVIGTENLEERGLVVGDRVYLPLDVVNTYLNQRYYWDSANQQILYATPSELTSASASSEAGDKVWVKDDKVYLNLTYVQEFTDLDAYITKDPYRIAIQYKFKNVKTVTVKKNTSIRYRGGIKSAILTSVKKGTK
;
A
#
# COMPACT_ATOMS: atom_id res chain seq x y z
N MET A 1 -59.81 26.39 -22.64
CA MET A 1 -58.38 26.76 -22.60
C MET A 1 -57.99 27.47 -23.88
N ASN A 2 -57.59 28.72 -23.80
CA ASN A 2 -57.38 29.57 -24.96
C ASN A 2 -56.24 29.04 -25.84
N LYS A 3 -56.44 28.77 -27.16
CA LYS A 3 -55.46 28.18 -28.10
C LYS A 3 -54.10 28.91 -28.10
N LYS A 4 -54.10 30.20 -27.75
CA LYS A 4 -52.94 31.08 -27.74
C LYS A 4 -51.90 30.73 -26.65
N TYR A 5 -52.28 30.04 -25.54
CA TYR A 5 -51.38 29.69 -24.44
C TYR A 5 -50.83 28.27 -24.49
N LYS A 6 -51.33 27.42 -25.41
CA LYS A 6 -50.89 26.06 -25.54
C LYS A 6 -49.37 25.92 -25.79
N PRO A 7 -48.73 26.69 -26.71
CA PRO A 7 -47.31 26.58 -26.93
C PRO A 7 -46.48 27.09 -25.72
N VAL A 8 -46.95 28.13 -25.03
CA VAL A 8 -46.24 28.64 -23.84
C VAL A 8 -46.27 27.62 -22.69
N ILE A 9 -47.39 26.97 -22.47
CA ILE A 9 -47.53 25.92 -21.47
C ILE A 9 -46.64 24.71 -21.83
N ALA A 10 -46.59 24.32 -23.11
CA ALA A 10 -45.75 23.22 -23.56
C ALA A 10 -44.25 23.51 -23.33
N VAL A 11 -43.79 24.72 -23.62
CA VAL A 11 -42.42 25.15 -23.33
C VAL A 11 -42.13 25.17 -21.83
N ALA A 12 -43.04 25.72 -21.01
CA ALA A 12 -42.88 25.72 -19.56
C ALA A 12 -42.78 24.31 -18.98
N VAL A 13 -43.64 23.40 -19.44
CA VAL A 13 -43.59 21.94 -19.01
C VAL A 13 -42.27 21.34 -19.44
N LEU A 14 -41.77 21.57 -20.64
CA LEU A 14 -40.51 21.07 -21.13
C LEU A 14 -39.34 21.56 -20.25
N VAL A 15 -39.29 22.83 -19.91
CA VAL A 15 -38.26 23.41 -19.04
C VAL A 15 -38.28 22.78 -17.65
N ILE A 16 -39.47 22.57 -17.08
CA ILE A 16 -39.61 21.89 -15.79
C ILE A 16 -39.13 20.44 -15.87
N LEU A 17 -39.46 19.71 -16.92
CA LEU A 17 -38.99 18.31 -17.12
C LEU A 17 -37.47 18.22 -17.22
N VAL A 18 -36.84 19.14 -17.97
CA VAL A 18 -35.39 19.20 -18.09
C VAL A 18 -34.74 19.54 -16.74
N ALA A 19 -35.32 20.46 -15.97
CA ALA A 19 -34.82 20.79 -14.64
C ALA A 19 -34.94 19.60 -13.68
N ILE A 20 -36.06 18.90 -13.67
CA ILE A 20 -36.26 17.69 -12.86
C ILE A 20 -35.25 16.58 -13.27
N LEU A 21 -35.08 16.37 -14.58
CA LEU A 21 -34.13 15.39 -15.07
C LEU A 21 -32.71 15.73 -14.63
N GLY A 22 -32.31 16.99 -14.70
CA GLY A 22 -31.01 17.47 -14.22
C GLY A 22 -30.80 17.20 -12.73
N ILE A 23 -31.80 17.51 -11.89
CA ILE A 23 -31.75 17.24 -10.45
C ILE A 23 -31.64 15.73 -10.17
N VAL A 24 -32.51 14.93 -10.80
CA VAL A 24 -32.50 13.46 -10.64
C VAL A 24 -31.14 12.88 -11.06
N THR A 25 -30.61 13.30 -12.21
CA THR A 25 -29.31 12.85 -12.69
C THR A 25 -28.21 13.21 -11.70
N HIS A 26 -28.20 14.44 -11.19
CA HIS A 26 -27.20 14.88 -10.19
C HIS A 26 -27.27 14.03 -8.91
N VAL A 27 -28.47 13.80 -8.39
CA VAL A 27 -28.66 12.97 -7.19
C VAL A 27 -28.23 11.54 -7.42
N VAL A 28 -28.65 10.91 -8.54
CA VAL A 28 -28.28 9.54 -8.88
C VAL A 28 -26.77 9.39 -9.06
N MET A 29 -26.12 10.31 -9.77
CA MET A 29 -24.68 10.33 -9.97
C MET A 29 -23.90 10.39 -8.64
N LYS A 30 -24.45 11.03 -7.63
CA LYS A 30 -23.83 11.07 -6.28
C LYS A 30 -23.73 9.69 -5.66
N TYR A 31 -24.65 8.78 -5.92
CA TYR A 31 -24.74 7.45 -5.31
C TYR A 31 -24.20 6.33 -6.20
N ILE A 32 -23.83 6.59 -7.45
CA ILE A 32 -23.19 5.61 -8.31
C ILE A 32 -21.73 5.47 -7.86
N PRO A 33 -21.25 4.25 -7.48
CA PRO A 33 -19.85 4.02 -7.15
C PRO A 33 -18.93 4.34 -8.34
N SER A 34 -17.76 4.89 -8.07
CA SER A 34 -16.72 5.04 -9.10
C SER A 34 -16.27 3.66 -9.59
N SER A 35 -16.12 3.51 -10.90
CA SER A 35 -15.50 2.35 -11.55
C SER A 35 -14.02 2.59 -11.87
N GLU A 36 -13.51 3.76 -11.56
CA GLU A 36 -12.12 4.13 -11.76
C GLU A 36 -11.20 3.21 -10.97
N LYS A 37 -10.22 2.63 -11.66
CA LYS A 37 -9.16 1.83 -11.04
C LYS A 37 -7.98 2.74 -10.73
N MET A 38 -7.35 2.52 -9.58
CA MET A 38 -6.12 3.20 -9.23
C MET A 38 -4.99 2.68 -10.10
N ASP A 39 -4.18 3.58 -10.65
CA ASP A 39 -2.91 3.21 -11.24
C ASP A 39 -1.93 2.90 -10.12
N LEU A 40 -1.59 1.64 -9.99
CA LEU A 40 -0.68 1.18 -8.94
C LEU A 40 0.78 1.57 -9.22
N ASN A 41 1.16 1.77 -10.48
CA ASN A 41 2.50 2.25 -10.82
C ASN A 41 2.66 3.71 -10.43
N GLU A 42 1.65 4.54 -10.66
CA GLU A 42 1.63 5.92 -10.17
C GLU A 42 1.66 5.96 -8.62
N TYR A 43 0.90 5.07 -7.97
CA TYR A 43 0.81 5.03 -6.50
C TYR A 43 2.11 4.58 -5.81
N TYR A 44 2.77 3.55 -6.33
CA TYR A 44 4.01 3.05 -5.76
C TYR A 44 5.26 3.74 -6.34
N GLY A 45 5.11 4.49 -7.42
CA GLY A 45 6.19 5.13 -8.15
C GLY A 45 6.98 4.18 -9.05
N GLU A 46 7.84 4.75 -9.87
CA GLU A 46 8.78 3.99 -10.69
C GLU A 46 9.85 3.36 -9.80
N MET A 47 10.29 2.16 -10.17
CA MET A 47 11.32 1.41 -9.47
C MET A 47 12.44 1.06 -10.45
N ALA A 48 13.68 1.23 -10.04
CA ALA A 48 14.84 0.77 -10.79
C ALA A 48 14.96 -0.77 -10.70
N ASP A 49 15.80 -1.33 -11.55
CA ASP A 49 16.05 -2.77 -11.51
C ASP A 49 16.65 -3.20 -10.15
N GLY A 50 16.07 -4.23 -9.58
CA GLY A 50 16.42 -4.71 -8.24
C GLY A 50 15.82 -3.91 -7.06
N GLU A 51 15.01 -2.91 -7.31
CA GLU A 51 14.26 -2.20 -6.26
C GLU A 51 12.89 -2.82 -5.99
N ILE A 52 12.39 -2.59 -4.79
CA ILE A 52 11.05 -3.01 -4.36
C ILE A 52 10.42 -1.89 -3.52
N ALA A 53 9.16 -1.56 -3.82
CA ALA A 53 8.40 -0.62 -3.00
C ALA A 53 8.10 -1.21 -1.62
N LEU A 54 8.23 -0.39 -0.58
CA LEU A 54 8.03 -0.79 0.81
C LEU A 54 6.69 -0.27 1.31
N VAL A 55 5.86 -1.19 1.77
CA VAL A 55 4.62 -0.88 2.48
C VAL A 55 4.73 -1.44 3.89
N ILE A 56 4.74 -0.57 4.90
CA ILE A 56 4.82 -0.99 6.29
C ILE A 56 3.52 -0.64 7.02
N GLY A 57 2.81 -1.67 7.47
CA GLY A 57 1.46 -1.50 7.99
C GLY A 57 0.51 -0.99 6.89
N THR A 58 0.18 0.31 6.92
CA THR A 58 -0.68 0.96 5.93
C THR A 58 0.02 2.08 5.15
N GLU A 59 1.32 2.29 5.39
CA GLU A 59 2.10 3.37 4.79
C GLU A 59 2.91 2.85 3.60
N ASN A 60 2.78 3.53 2.46
CA ASN A 60 3.67 3.35 1.32
C ASN A 60 4.83 4.33 1.49
N LEU A 61 6.04 3.79 1.63
CA LEU A 61 7.23 4.58 1.89
C LEU A 61 7.83 5.11 0.57
N GLU A 62 8.49 6.26 0.65
CA GLU A 62 9.29 6.81 -0.47
C GLU A 62 10.59 6.02 -0.65
N GLU A 63 11.16 5.53 0.45
CA GLU A 63 12.34 4.68 0.45
C GLU A 63 12.07 3.35 -0.22
N ARG A 64 13.09 2.83 -0.88
CA ARG A 64 13.03 1.54 -1.58
C ARG A 64 13.84 0.48 -0.87
N GLY A 65 13.32 -0.73 -0.85
CA GLY A 65 14.10 -1.92 -0.54
C GLY A 65 14.85 -2.42 -1.79
N LEU A 66 15.77 -3.32 -1.58
CA LEU A 66 16.51 -3.99 -2.65
C LEU A 66 16.15 -5.48 -2.68
N VAL A 67 16.19 -6.07 -3.87
CA VAL A 67 15.95 -7.49 -4.08
C VAL A 67 17.10 -8.10 -4.87
N VAL A 68 17.68 -9.17 -4.32
CA VAL A 68 18.70 -9.96 -4.99
C VAL A 68 18.32 -11.44 -4.88
N GLY A 69 17.96 -12.04 -5.99
CA GLY A 69 17.38 -13.38 -6.01
C GLY A 69 16.03 -13.43 -5.29
N ASP A 70 15.95 -14.20 -4.22
CA ASP A 70 14.77 -14.33 -3.34
C ASP A 70 14.89 -13.50 -2.04
N ARG A 71 15.97 -12.75 -1.88
CA ARG A 71 16.26 -11.98 -0.67
C ARG A 71 15.82 -10.54 -0.82
N VAL A 72 15.16 -10.03 0.21
CA VAL A 72 14.78 -8.62 0.33
C VAL A 72 15.64 -7.96 1.39
N TYR A 73 16.14 -6.77 1.07
CA TYR A 73 16.97 -5.95 1.95
C TYR A 73 16.26 -4.63 2.21
N LEU A 74 16.17 -4.27 3.48
CA LEU A 74 15.52 -3.04 3.95
C LEU A 74 16.60 -2.04 4.36
N PRO A 75 16.48 -0.76 4.01
CA PRO A 75 17.36 0.26 4.55
C PRO A 75 17.34 0.27 6.09
N LEU A 76 18.48 0.45 6.72
CA LEU A 76 18.61 0.42 8.18
C LEU A 76 17.73 1.49 8.86
N ASP A 77 17.66 2.67 8.27
CA ASP A 77 16.81 3.77 8.75
C ASP A 77 15.33 3.42 8.72
N VAL A 78 14.87 2.75 7.65
CA VAL A 78 13.49 2.21 7.58
C VAL A 78 13.24 1.18 8.68
N VAL A 79 14.17 0.24 8.88
CA VAL A 79 14.04 -0.76 9.95
C VAL A 79 13.95 -0.09 11.31
N ASN A 80 14.83 0.87 11.60
CA ASN A 80 14.85 1.58 12.87
C ASN A 80 13.63 2.49 13.08
N THR A 81 13.11 3.10 12.01
CA THR A 81 11.96 4.01 12.13
C THR A 81 10.64 3.26 12.29
N TYR A 82 10.44 2.20 11.52
CA TYR A 82 9.11 1.58 11.37
C TYR A 82 8.98 0.19 12.00
N LEU A 83 10.10 -0.54 12.19
CA LEU A 83 10.03 -1.93 12.61
C LEU A 83 10.68 -2.17 13.98
N ASN A 84 11.96 -1.84 14.16
CA ASN A 84 12.67 -2.16 15.40
C ASN A 84 13.88 -1.26 15.58
N GLN A 85 13.86 -0.35 16.55
CA GLN A 85 14.89 0.67 16.81
C GLN A 85 16.16 0.15 17.49
N ARG A 86 16.39 -1.15 17.53
CA ARG A 86 17.48 -1.77 18.29
C ARG A 86 18.71 -2.12 17.46
N TYR A 87 18.75 -1.68 16.21
CA TYR A 87 19.88 -1.91 15.31
C TYR A 87 20.78 -0.67 15.24
N TYR A 88 22.06 -0.85 15.56
CA TYR A 88 23.05 0.22 15.59
C TYR A 88 24.16 -0.10 14.60
N TRP A 89 24.47 0.85 13.74
CA TRP A 89 25.58 0.72 12.79
C TRP A 89 26.90 1.13 13.46
N ASP A 90 27.82 0.19 13.58
CA ASP A 90 29.21 0.40 13.98
C ASP A 90 30.07 0.51 12.72
N SER A 91 30.29 1.74 12.26
CA SER A 91 31.06 2.02 11.06
C SER A 91 32.55 1.70 11.19
N ALA A 92 33.09 1.75 12.42
CA ALA A 92 34.51 1.46 12.66
C ALA A 92 34.82 -0.03 12.47
N ASN A 93 33.91 -0.90 12.87
CA ASN A 93 34.06 -2.34 12.75
C ASN A 93 33.23 -2.94 11.60
N GLN A 94 32.57 -2.12 10.81
CA GLN A 94 31.71 -2.53 9.68
C GLN A 94 30.73 -3.65 10.08
N GLN A 95 29.93 -3.39 11.12
CA GLN A 95 28.96 -4.36 11.66
C GLN A 95 27.68 -3.68 12.16
N ILE A 96 26.61 -4.45 12.18
CA ILE A 96 25.39 -4.11 12.91
C ILE A 96 25.46 -4.72 14.30
N LEU A 97 25.14 -3.91 15.30
CA LEU A 97 24.89 -4.33 16.67
C LEU A 97 23.38 -4.35 16.90
N TYR A 98 22.87 -5.46 17.41
CA TYR A 98 21.50 -5.56 17.90
C TYR A 98 21.52 -5.67 19.42
N ALA A 99 20.94 -4.69 20.12
CA ALA A 99 21.02 -4.58 21.56
C ALA A 99 19.65 -4.74 22.24
N THR A 100 19.58 -5.62 23.22
CA THR A 100 18.47 -5.74 24.17
C THR A 100 19.00 -5.49 25.59
N PRO A 101 18.14 -5.33 26.60
CA PRO A 101 18.60 -5.19 27.99
C PRO A 101 19.45 -6.36 28.51
N SER A 102 19.32 -7.53 27.90
CA SER A 102 19.98 -8.78 28.37
C SER A 102 21.01 -9.32 27.40
N GLU A 103 21.05 -8.83 26.15
CA GLU A 103 21.85 -9.43 25.09
C GLU A 103 22.35 -8.37 24.10
N LEU A 104 23.59 -8.54 23.65
CA LEU A 104 24.18 -7.82 22.53
C LEU A 104 24.67 -8.83 21.50
N THR A 105 24.12 -8.74 20.29
CA THR A 105 24.59 -9.56 19.16
C THR A 105 25.18 -8.68 18.07
N SER A 106 26.06 -9.20 17.25
CA SER A 106 26.61 -8.48 16.12
C SER A 106 26.56 -9.30 14.82
N ALA A 107 26.48 -8.59 13.69
CA ALA A 107 26.56 -9.18 12.37
C ALA A 107 27.46 -8.29 11.48
N SER A 108 28.53 -8.90 10.95
CA SER A 108 29.45 -8.21 10.05
C SER A 108 28.77 -7.86 8.74
N ALA A 109 29.08 -6.70 8.21
CA ALA A 109 28.59 -6.27 6.92
C ALA A 109 29.44 -6.88 5.78
N SER A 110 28.81 -6.99 4.62
CA SER A 110 29.44 -7.38 3.36
C SER A 110 29.26 -6.28 2.33
N SER A 111 30.20 -6.15 1.40
CA SER A 111 30.06 -5.32 0.20
C SER A 111 29.20 -5.99 -0.88
N GLU A 112 28.90 -7.28 -0.71
CA GLU A 112 28.01 -8.02 -1.59
C GLU A 112 26.72 -8.37 -0.83
N ALA A 113 25.67 -8.70 -1.56
CA ALA A 113 24.37 -9.10 -1.01
C ALA A 113 24.51 -10.39 -0.18
N GLY A 114 24.72 -10.24 1.13
CA GLY A 114 24.96 -11.31 2.09
C GLY A 114 23.70 -11.73 2.84
N ASP A 115 23.88 -12.65 3.81
CA ASP A 115 22.73 -13.21 4.53
C ASP A 115 22.12 -12.27 5.58
N LYS A 116 22.87 -11.28 6.08
CA LYS A 116 22.40 -10.41 7.18
C LYS A 116 22.50 -8.94 6.86
N VAL A 117 23.69 -8.44 6.58
CA VAL A 117 23.98 -7.01 6.42
C VAL A 117 24.71 -6.75 5.11
N TRP A 118 24.20 -5.81 4.34
CA TRP A 118 24.79 -5.41 3.07
C TRP A 118 25.03 -3.90 3.06
N VAL A 119 26.23 -3.48 2.72
CA VAL A 119 26.57 -2.06 2.47
C VAL A 119 26.67 -1.84 0.97
N LYS A 120 25.81 -0.97 0.45
CA LYS A 120 25.77 -0.60 -0.97
C LYS A 120 25.62 0.91 -1.08
N ASP A 121 26.45 1.55 -1.89
CA ASP A 121 26.41 3.00 -2.14
C ASP A 121 26.33 3.83 -0.84
N ASP A 122 27.21 3.50 0.12
CA ASP A 122 27.28 4.09 1.47
C ASP A 122 26.01 3.95 2.33
N LYS A 123 25.04 3.14 1.91
CA LYS A 123 23.85 2.80 2.67
C LYS A 123 23.94 1.41 3.25
N VAL A 124 23.42 1.27 4.45
CA VAL A 124 23.37 -0.02 5.16
C VAL A 124 21.98 -0.62 4.97
N TYR A 125 21.95 -1.86 4.53
CA TYR A 125 20.73 -2.63 4.33
C TYR A 125 20.75 -3.88 5.20
N LEU A 126 19.61 -4.22 5.79
CA LEU A 126 19.40 -5.45 6.54
C LEU A 126 18.54 -6.42 5.73
N ASN A 127 18.99 -7.67 5.65
CA ASN A 127 18.17 -8.72 5.09
C ASN A 127 16.90 -8.89 5.93
N LEU A 128 15.73 -8.94 5.29
CA LEU A 128 14.45 -9.08 5.97
C LEU A 128 14.40 -10.32 6.87
N THR A 129 14.97 -11.45 6.44
CA THR A 129 15.03 -12.67 7.25
C THR A 129 15.84 -12.43 8.54
N TYR A 130 16.93 -11.68 8.47
CA TYR A 130 17.69 -11.30 9.66
C TYR A 130 16.89 -10.37 10.60
N VAL A 131 16.11 -9.44 10.05
CA VAL A 131 15.20 -8.60 10.87
C VAL A 131 14.12 -9.46 11.54
N GLN A 132 13.63 -10.48 10.86
CA GLN A 132 12.63 -11.43 11.38
C GLN A 132 13.16 -12.36 12.50
N GLU A 133 14.49 -12.52 12.62
CA GLU A 133 15.07 -13.27 13.77
C GLU A 133 14.75 -12.56 15.11
N PHE A 134 14.60 -11.23 15.10
CA PHE A 134 14.41 -10.40 16.30
C PHE A 134 13.05 -9.69 16.37
N THR A 135 12.23 -9.81 15.33
CA THR A 135 10.97 -9.09 15.25
C THR A 135 9.92 -9.97 14.57
N ASP A 136 8.80 -10.20 15.24
CA ASP A 136 7.69 -11.00 14.70
C ASP A 136 6.99 -10.24 13.57
N LEU A 137 7.42 -10.48 12.34
CA LEU A 137 6.90 -9.84 11.14
C LEU A 137 6.35 -10.87 10.15
N ASP A 138 5.20 -10.53 9.54
CA ASP A 138 4.71 -11.12 8.30
C ASP A 138 5.10 -10.23 7.12
N ALA A 139 5.51 -10.84 6.02
CA ALA A 139 5.89 -10.13 4.82
C ALA A 139 5.29 -10.80 3.57
N TYR A 140 4.71 -9.99 2.70
CA TYR A 140 4.01 -10.46 1.50
C TYR A 140 4.52 -9.71 0.28
N ILE A 141 5.15 -10.43 -0.64
CA ILE A 141 5.65 -9.87 -1.89
C ILE A 141 4.58 -10.00 -2.97
N THR A 142 4.36 -8.91 -3.69
CA THR A 142 3.47 -8.88 -4.86
C THR A 142 4.23 -8.29 -6.03
N LYS A 143 4.05 -8.90 -7.22
CA LYS A 143 4.71 -8.42 -8.43
C LYS A 143 3.92 -7.35 -9.15
N ASP A 144 3.69 -6.75 -9.93
CA ASP A 144 2.85 -5.85 -10.72
C ASP A 144 2.04 -4.81 -9.89
N PRO A 145 2.63 -3.74 -9.41
CA PRO A 145 4.06 -3.42 -9.34
C PRO A 145 4.77 -4.17 -8.22
N TYR A 146 6.09 -4.29 -8.33
CA TYR A 146 6.90 -5.06 -7.40
C TYR A 146 6.97 -4.35 -6.05
N ARG A 147 6.33 -4.94 -5.04
CA ARG A 147 6.20 -4.38 -3.70
C ARG A 147 6.21 -5.45 -2.62
N ILE A 148 6.64 -5.07 -1.44
CA ILE A 148 6.53 -5.90 -0.25
C ILE A 148 5.69 -5.18 0.81
N ALA A 149 4.70 -5.89 1.35
CA ALA A 149 3.94 -5.44 2.50
C ALA A 149 4.46 -6.14 3.75
N ILE A 150 4.87 -5.36 4.74
CA ILE A 150 5.42 -5.83 6.01
C ILE A 150 4.54 -5.37 7.14
N GLN A 151 4.20 -6.28 8.06
CA GLN A 151 3.41 -5.97 9.24
C GLN A 151 3.85 -6.82 10.43
N TYR A 152 3.58 -6.36 11.64
CA TYR A 152 3.74 -7.20 12.83
C TYR A 152 2.74 -8.35 12.80
N LYS A 153 3.19 -9.53 13.24
CA LYS A 153 2.29 -10.69 13.38
C LYS A 153 1.19 -10.42 14.40
N PHE A 154 -0.04 -10.61 13.98
CA PHE A 154 -1.18 -10.51 14.88
C PHE A 154 -1.42 -11.82 15.61
N LYS A 155 -1.45 -11.80 16.94
CA LYS A 155 -1.68 -12.98 17.78
C LYS A 155 -3.10 -13.54 17.68
N ASN A 156 -4.10 -12.69 17.35
CA ASN A 156 -5.52 -13.05 17.31
C ASN A 156 -6.17 -12.52 16.03
N VAL A 157 -5.93 -13.20 14.91
CA VAL A 157 -6.55 -12.85 13.63
C VAL A 157 -7.95 -13.46 13.54
N LYS A 158 -8.97 -12.61 13.37
CA LYS A 158 -10.30 -13.07 13.01
C LYS A 158 -10.45 -13.05 11.49
N THR A 159 -10.64 -14.21 10.89
CA THR A 159 -10.92 -14.33 9.47
C THR A 159 -12.39 -14.13 9.18
N VAL A 160 -12.72 -13.34 8.18
CA VAL A 160 -14.08 -13.15 7.68
C VAL A 160 -14.19 -13.62 6.24
N THR A 161 -15.36 -14.11 5.87
CA THR A 161 -15.61 -14.53 4.48
C THR A 161 -16.40 -13.46 3.74
N VAL A 162 -15.93 -13.10 2.55
CA VAL A 162 -16.59 -12.13 1.68
C VAL A 162 -17.91 -12.68 1.17
N LYS A 163 -19.03 -12.02 1.50
CA LYS A 163 -20.38 -12.49 1.16
C LYS A 163 -20.80 -12.19 -0.29
N LYS A 164 -20.25 -11.15 -0.90
CA LYS A 164 -20.55 -10.71 -2.28
C LYS A 164 -19.27 -10.22 -2.96
N ASN A 165 -19.19 -10.32 -4.29
CA ASN A 165 -18.13 -9.65 -5.04
C ASN A 165 -18.10 -8.18 -4.66
N THR A 166 -16.95 -7.66 -4.28
CA THR A 166 -16.79 -6.29 -3.82
C THR A 166 -15.45 -5.72 -4.28
N SER A 167 -15.32 -4.40 -4.20
CA SER A 167 -14.07 -3.71 -4.51
C SER A 167 -13.46 -3.17 -3.22
N ILE A 168 -12.15 -3.34 -3.08
CA ILE A 168 -11.34 -2.66 -2.07
C ILE A 168 -10.92 -1.33 -2.68
N ARG A 169 -11.18 -0.24 -1.98
CA ARG A 169 -10.93 1.12 -2.45
C ARG A 169 -9.79 1.77 -1.69
N TYR A 170 -9.08 2.67 -2.36
CA TYR A 170 -7.93 3.38 -1.80
C TYR A 170 -8.27 4.19 -0.55
N ARG A 171 -9.43 4.85 -0.56
CA ARG A 171 -9.95 5.61 0.59
C ARG A 171 -11.39 5.19 0.88
N GLY A 172 -11.87 5.51 2.07
CA GLY A 172 -13.27 5.33 2.40
C GLY A 172 -14.18 6.08 1.42
N GLY A 173 -15.31 5.46 1.09
CA GLY A 173 -16.34 6.04 0.22
C GLY A 173 -16.38 5.45 -1.19
N ILE A 174 -17.60 5.48 -1.74
CA ILE A 174 -17.91 4.85 -3.04
C ILE A 174 -17.30 5.56 -4.26
N LYS A 175 -16.82 6.80 -4.09
CA LYS A 175 -16.19 7.60 -5.16
C LYS A 175 -14.69 7.41 -5.25
N SER A 176 -14.06 6.78 -4.26
CA SER A 176 -12.64 6.50 -4.27
C SER A 176 -12.28 5.46 -5.34
N ALA A 177 -11.09 5.58 -5.91
CA ALA A 177 -10.56 4.64 -6.89
C ALA A 177 -10.46 3.20 -6.32
N ILE A 178 -10.64 2.22 -7.18
CA ILE A 178 -10.59 0.79 -6.86
C ILE A 178 -9.12 0.34 -6.87
N LEU A 179 -8.65 -0.18 -5.73
CA LEU A 179 -7.35 -0.84 -5.63
C LEU A 179 -7.38 -2.24 -6.22
N THR A 180 -8.38 -3.01 -5.81
CA THR A 180 -8.56 -4.40 -6.26
C THR A 180 -10.00 -4.86 -6.08
N SER A 181 -10.33 -6.01 -6.66
CA SER A 181 -11.64 -6.63 -6.52
C SER A 181 -11.52 -7.98 -5.82
N VAL A 182 -12.42 -8.23 -4.88
CA VAL A 182 -12.46 -9.46 -4.09
C VAL A 182 -13.72 -10.24 -4.42
N LYS A 183 -13.56 -11.52 -4.69
CA LYS A 183 -14.67 -12.41 -5.05
C LYS A 183 -15.41 -12.89 -3.79
N LYS A 184 -16.70 -13.22 -3.97
CA LYS A 184 -17.48 -13.96 -2.95
C LYS A 184 -16.75 -15.24 -2.55
N GLY A 185 -16.67 -15.52 -1.26
CA GLY A 185 -16.03 -16.72 -0.71
C GLY A 185 -14.54 -16.53 -0.36
N THR A 186 -13.92 -15.42 -0.74
CA THR A 186 -12.55 -15.11 -0.29
C THR A 186 -12.52 -14.94 1.23
N LYS A 187 -11.51 -15.52 1.87
CA LYS A 187 -11.23 -15.40 3.30
C LYS A 187 -10.13 -14.38 3.54
#